data_ffd302259efa62ac9f85524f33cf2e9e
#
_entry.id   ffd302259efa62ac9f85524f33cf2e9e
#
_cell.length_a   1.000
_cell.length_b   1.000
_cell.length_c   1.000
_cell.angle_alpha   90.00
_cell.angle_beta   90.00
_cell.angle_gamma   90.00
#
_symmetry.space_group_name_H-M   'P 1'
#
loop_
_entity.id
_entity.type
_entity.pdbx_description
1 polymer ?
#
loop_
_entity_poly.entity_id
_entity_poly.type
_entity_poly.pdbx_seq_one_letter_code
_entity_poly.pdbx_strand_id
1 'polypeptide(L)'
;MGFNCVRLTWPTYLATNSTLANLPLRWSLERLGMLESVAGVRVNNPGLLDLPLIDVFQEVVSALARNSIMVVLDNQMTTPGWCCSRTDGNGFFGDKYFDPEEWLNGLNTMATMFRNTKNVVAMSLRNELRGPYQNVSLWYRYMQQGAEVVHEANPGVLVILSGLDFDNTLSFLFSNPVHLSFTGKLVFEQHWYGFSDEGNWESQNQNDVCGMVVGFIKMKGLFLLQQGWPLFLSEFGFDMSGTHIGDNRYLTCFLSVAAEMDLDWAIWALQGSYYIREGTLAYDESYGLLSWDWCTARNPSFIKRINALQSAFQGLYLSYLGVILT
;
A
#
# COMPACT_ATOMS: atom_id res chain seq x y z
N MET A 1 1.55 12.35 14.17
CA MET A 1 2.57 11.46 13.61
C MET A 1 3.22 12.01 12.33
N GLY A 2 2.72 13.08 11.72
CA GLY A 2 3.36 13.78 10.60
C GLY A 2 3.16 13.14 9.20
N PHE A 3 2.38 12.08 9.07
CA PHE A 3 2.05 11.48 7.77
C PHE A 3 1.14 12.41 6.96
N ASN A 4 1.36 12.46 5.66
CA ASN A 4 0.61 13.31 4.72
C ASN A 4 -0.28 12.52 3.75
N CYS A 5 -0.14 11.20 3.73
CA CYS A 5 -0.85 10.31 2.83
C CYS A 5 -1.23 9.00 3.52
N VAL A 6 -2.30 8.36 3.06
CA VAL A 6 -2.72 7.01 3.44
C VAL A 6 -2.87 6.16 2.18
N ARG A 7 -2.18 5.02 2.14
CA ARG A 7 -2.47 3.94 1.20
C ARG A 7 -3.65 3.16 1.77
N LEU A 8 -4.84 3.41 1.22
CA LEU A 8 -6.11 2.88 1.72
C LEU A 8 -6.51 1.65 0.91
N THR A 9 -6.48 0.51 1.58
CA THR A 9 -6.74 -0.79 0.97
C THR A 9 -8.23 -1.03 0.73
N TRP A 10 -8.58 -1.66 -0.39
CA TRP A 10 -9.94 -2.06 -0.72
C TRP A 10 -9.98 -3.39 -1.48
N PRO A 11 -10.98 -4.26 -1.24
CA PRO A 11 -11.17 -5.48 -2.01
C PRO A 11 -11.98 -5.19 -3.28
N THR A 12 -11.69 -5.89 -4.38
CA THR A 12 -12.42 -5.73 -5.66
C THR A 12 -13.93 -5.87 -5.46
N TYR A 13 -14.38 -6.80 -4.62
CA TYR A 13 -15.78 -7.01 -4.33
C TYR A 13 -16.50 -5.82 -3.68
N LEU A 14 -15.79 -4.91 -3.06
CA LEU A 14 -16.42 -3.66 -2.60
C LEU A 14 -16.98 -2.83 -3.77
N ALA A 15 -16.37 -2.93 -4.93
CA ALA A 15 -16.75 -2.19 -6.13
C ALA A 15 -17.64 -3.00 -7.10
N THR A 16 -17.56 -4.34 -7.07
CA THR A 16 -18.22 -5.19 -8.07
C THR A 16 -19.38 -6.03 -7.51
N ASN A 17 -19.40 -6.33 -6.21
CA ASN A 17 -20.44 -7.10 -5.58
C ASN A 17 -21.44 -6.20 -4.84
N SER A 18 -22.56 -5.89 -5.49
CA SER A 18 -23.59 -5.00 -4.93
C SER A 18 -24.18 -5.49 -3.61
N THR A 19 -24.24 -6.81 -3.38
CA THR A 19 -24.72 -7.37 -2.11
C THR A 19 -23.77 -7.02 -0.98
N LEU A 20 -22.47 -7.15 -1.20
CA LEU A 20 -21.45 -6.76 -0.22
C LEU A 20 -21.42 -5.24 -0.04
N ALA A 21 -21.34 -4.49 -1.13
CA ALA A 21 -21.21 -3.03 -1.12
C ALA A 21 -22.36 -2.36 -0.34
N ASN A 22 -23.56 -2.88 -0.45
CA ASN A 22 -24.78 -2.35 0.18
C ASN A 22 -25.06 -2.90 1.60
N LEU A 23 -24.21 -3.78 2.15
CA LEU A 23 -24.36 -4.20 3.53
C LEU A 23 -24.19 -3.03 4.50
N PRO A 24 -25.10 -2.80 5.44
CA PRO A 24 -24.86 -1.83 6.52
C PRO A 24 -23.64 -2.22 7.35
N LEU A 25 -22.81 -1.24 7.73
CA LEU A 25 -21.63 -1.48 8.55
C LEU A 25 -21.95 -2.25 9.83
N ARG A 26 -23.04 -1.86 10.53
CA ARG A 26 -23.54 -2.55 11.73
C ARG A 26 -23.71 -4.03 11.48
N TRP A 27 -24.44 -4.38 10.43
CA TRP A 27 -24.77 -5.76 10.13
C TRP A 27 -23.54 -6.59 9.76
N SER A 28 -22.59 -5.98 9.03
CA SER A 28 -21.33 -6.62 8.72
C SER A 28 -20.52 -6.94 9.98
N LEU A 29 -20.41 -6.00 10.91
CA LEU A 29 -19.69 -6.18 12.17
C LEU A 29 -20.38 -7.19 13.11
N GLU A 30 -21.70 -7.08 13.27
CA GLU A 30 -22.49 -8.00 14.12
C GLU A 30 -22.41 -9.45 13.64
N ARG A 31 -22.49 -9.67 12.32
CA ARG A 31 -22.38 -11.01 11.73
C ARG A 31 -21.01 -11.65 11.97
N LEU A 32 -19.97 -10.86 12.10
CA LEU A 32 -18.61 -11.29 12.41
C LEU A 32 -18.38 -11.44 13.94
N GLY A 33 -19.39 -11.15 14.77
CA GLY A 33 -19.26 -11.20 16.23
C GLY A 33 -18.52 -10.00 16.84
N MET A 34 -18.32 -8.92 16.08
CA MET A 34 -17.50 -7.75 16.46
C MET A 34 -18.33 -6.70 17.22
N LEU A 35 -18.95 -7.09 18.32
CA LEU A 35 -19.88 -6.24 19.07
C LEU A 35 -19.18 -5.03 19.73
N GLU A 36 -17.93 -5.19 20.15
CA GLU A 36 -17.12 -4.07 20.70
C GLU A 36 -16.86 -3.02 19.63
N SER A 37 -16.57 -3.44 18.41
CA SER A 37 -16.40 -2.51 17.27
C SER A 37 -17.68 -1.74 16.98
N VAL A 38 -18.85 -2.41 17.03
CA VAL A 38 -20.16 -1.74 16.91
C VAL A 38 -20.34 -0.70 18.00
N ALA A 39 -20.02 -1.04 19.26
CA ALA A 39 -20.10 -0.10 20.37
C ALA A 39 -19.17 1.10 20.20
N GLY A 40 -17.92 0.86 19.77
CA GLY A 40 -16.95 1.91 19.49
C GLY A 40 -17.40 2.86 18.37
N VAL A 41 -17.88 2.33 17.26
CA VAL A 41 -18.42 3.14 16.16
C VAL A 41 -19.66 3.93 16.62
N ARG A 42 -20.54 3.32 17.42
CA ARG A 42 -21.73 4.00 17.95
C ARG A 42 -21.38 5.21 18.80
N VAL A 43 -20.31 5.15 19.56
CA VAL A 43 -19.88 6.26 20.41
C VAL A 43 -19.17 7.34 19.61
N ASN A 44 -18.25 6.94 18.72
CA ASN A 44 -17.36 7.87 18.04
C ASN A 44 -17.89 8.40 16.70
N ASN A 45 -18.62 7.54 15.97
CA ASN A 45 -19.11 7.85 14.60
C ASN A 45 -20.49 7.21 14.36
N PRO A 46 -21.54 7.56 15.15
CA PRO A 46 -22.84 6.89 15.11
C PRO A 46 -23.49 6.88 13.73
N GLY A 47 -23.26 7.93 12.94
CA GLY A 47 -23.80 8.04 11.59
C GLY A 47 -23.29 7.02 10.58
N LEU A 48 -22.18 6.33 10.88
CA LEU A 48 -21.63 5.30 9.98
C LEU A 48 -22.33 3.95 10.08
N LEU A 49 -22.93 3.63 11.22
CA LEU A 49 -23.40 2.27 11.51
C LEU A 49 -24.43 1.72 10.51
N ASP A 50 -25.30 2.59 10.02
CA ASP A 50 -26.39 2.19 9.14
C ASP A 50 -26.12 2.53 7.66
N LEU A 51 -24.89 3.05 7.36
CA LEU A 51 -24.46 3.27 5.99
C LEU A 51 -24.00 1.95 5.32
N PRO A 52 -24.24 1.82 4.00
CA PRO A 52 -23.60 0.80 3.18
C PRO A 52 -22.07 0.82 3.30
N LEU A 53 -21.42 -0.34 3.21
CA LEU A 53 -19.95 -0.43 3.29
C LEU A 53 -19.24 0.47 2.29
N ILE A 54 -19.78 0.60 1.08
CA ILE A 54 -19.19 1.48 0.06
C ILE A 54 -19.28 2.96 0.47
N ASP A 55 -20.38 3.38 1.10
CA ASP A 55 -20.55 4.75 1.57
C ASP A 55 -19.65 5.01 2.79
N VAL A 56 -19.46 4.01 3.67
CA VAL A 56 -18.49 4.10 4.77
C VAL A 56 -17.08 4.31 4.22
N PHE A 57 -16.70 3.60 3.16
CA PHE A 57 -15.40 3.78 2.51
C PHE A 57 -15.22 5.21 1.96
N GLN A 58 -16.27 5.76 1.31
CA GLN A 58 -16.26 7.16 0.85
C GLN A 58 -16.17 8.16 2.00
N GLU A 59 -16.85 7.88 3.13
CA GLU A 59 -16.75 8.75 4.32
C GLU A 59 -15.35 8.72 4.95
N VAL A 60 -14.65 7.58 4.92
CA VAL A 60 -13.24 7.50 5.35
C VAL A 60 -12.36 8.40 4.46
N VAL A 61 -12.50 8.31 3.14
CA VAL A 61 -11.78 9.17 2.19
C VAL A 61 -12.09 10.64 2.42
N SER A 62 -13.37 10.97 2.66
CA SER A 62 -13.83 12.33 2.97
C SER A 62 -13.26 12.85 4.30
N ALA A 63 -13.18 11.97 5.33
CA ALA A 63 -12.59 12.34 6.61
C ALA A 63 -11.09 12.62 6.48
N LEU A 64 -10.37 11.84 5.68
CA LEU A 64 -8.97 12.09 5.35
C LEU A 64 -8.80 13.44 4.63
N ALA A 65 -9.69 13.78 3.68
CA ALA A 65 -9.69 15.07 3.01
C ALA A 65 -9.87 16.24 3.99
N ARG A 66 -10.80 16.13 4.93
CA ARG A 66 -11.03 17.15 5.98
C ARG A 66 -9.78 17.39 6.85
N ASN A 67 -8.90 16.42 6.93
CA ASN A 67 -7.64 16.49 7.66
C ASN A 67 -6.43 16.75 6.75
N SER A 68 -6.64 17.12 5.49
CA SER A 68 -5.58 17.40 4.51
C SER A 68 -4.66 16.21 4.25
N ILE A 69 -5.18 14.99 4.34
CA ILE A 69 -4.46 13.74 4.08
C ILE A 69 -4.79 13.27 2.67
N MET A 70 -3.75 13.02 1.88
CA MET A 70 -3.86 12.40 0.57
C MET A 70 -4.20 10.91 0.68
N VAL A 71 -4.76 10.36 -0.37
CA VAL A 71 -5.14 8.93 -0.44
C VAL A 71 -4.59 8.31 -1.72
N VAL A 72 -3.89 7.22 -1.56
CA VAL A 72 -3.62 6.22 -2.60
C VAL A 72 -4.65 5.11 -2.42
N LEU A 73 -5.50 4.86 -3.41
CA LEU A 73 -6.44 3.74 -3.38
C LEU A 73 -5.72 2.47 -3.79
N ASP A 74 -5.58 1.52 -2.89
CA ASP A 74 -4.89 0.27 -3.16
C ASP A 74 -5.86 -0.90 -3.30
N ASN A 75 -5.87 -1.53 -4.48
CA ASN A 75 -6.62 -2.77 -4.69
C ASN A 75 -5.89 -3.95 -4.03
N GLN A 76 -6.18 -4.17 -2.74
CA GLN A 76 -5.45 -5.13 -1.92
C GLN A 76 -5.67 -6.58 -2.33
N MET A 77 -6.92 -6.96 -2.63
CA MET A 77 -7.32 -8.32 -2.99
C MET A 77 -8.72 -8.33 -3.61
N THR A 78 -9.20 -9.49 -4.04
CA THR A 78 -10.55 -9.60 -4.60
C THR A 78 -11.62 -9.76 -3.53
N THR A 79 -11.48 -10.80 -2.70
CA THR A 79 -12.40 -11.09 -1.59
C THR A 79 -11.96 -10.38 -0.33
N PRO A 80 -12.87 -9.79 0.47
CA PRO A 80 -12.49 -9.24 1.77
C PRO A 80 -11.86 -10.31 2.66
N GLY A 81 -10.76 -9.97 3.30
CA GLY A 81 -10.04 -10.86 4.20
C GLY A 81 -8.62 -10.39 4.48
N TRP A 82 -7.86 -11.22 5.15
CA TRP A 82 -6.45 -10.98 5.36
C TRP A 82 -5.64 -11.30 4.08
N CYS A 83 -4.72 -10.46 3.75
CA CYS A 83 -3.69 -10.66 2.74
C CYS A 83 -2.32 -10.80 3.44
N CYS A 84 -1.36 -11.62 3.01
CA CYS A 84 -1.40 -12.37 1.79
C CYS A 84 -0.74 -13.72 2.01
N SER A 85 -1.24 -14.76 1.37
CA SER A 85 -0.55 -16.04 1.31
C SER A 85 -0.32 -16.48 -0.14
N ARG A 86 0.67 -17.34 -0.35
CA ARG A 86 1.05 -17.83 -1.69
C ARG A 86 -0.07 -18.63 -2.39
N THR A 87 -1.05 -19.12 -1.63
CA THR A 87 -2.10 -20.04 -2.10
C THR A 87 -3.51 -19.62 -1.69
N ASP A 88 -3.73 -18.34 -1.40
CA ASP A 88 -5.05 -17.82 -0.97
C ASP A 88 -6.07 -17.68 -2.11
N GLY A 89 -5.66 -17.94 -3.34
CA GLY A 89 -6.52 -17.83 -4.52
C GLY A 89 -6.80 -16.40 -4.97
N ASN A 90 -6.08 -15.42 -4.43
CA ASN A 90 -6.15 -14.00 -4.81
C ASN A 90 -4.85 -13.50 -5.46
N GLY A 91 -3.90 -14.39 -5.72
CA GLY A 91 -2.52 -13.99 -5.99
C GLY A 91 -2.25 -13.48 -7.37
N PHE A 92 -2.82 -14.07 -8.43
CA PHE A 92 -2.51 -13.71 -9.80
C PHE A 92 -3.73 -13.83 -10.73
N PHE A 93 -3.67 -13.20 -11.86
CA PHE A 93 -4.71 -13.20 -12.91
C PHE A 93 -5.13 -14.62 -13.29
N GLY A 94 -6.42 -14.92 -13.15
CA GLY A 94 -6.97 -16.26 -13.38
C GLY A 94 -6.91 -17.21 -12.17
N ASP A 95 -6.45 -16.74 -11.02
CA ASP A 95 -6.54 -17.50 -9.77
C ASP A 95 -8.00 -17.62 -9.30
N LYS A 96 -8.26 -18.48 -8.33
CA LYS A 96 -9.61 -18.86 -7.88
C LYS A 96 -10.56 -17.67 -7.65
N TYR A 97 -10.06 -16.60 -7.07
CA TYR A 97 -10.83 -15.39 -6.75
C TYR A 97 -10.36 -14.17 -7.54
N PHE A 98 -9.47 -14.33 -8.52
CA PHE A 98 -8.93 -13.23 -9.28
C PHE A 98 -9.29 -13.32 -10.77
N ASP A 99 -10.55 -13.06 -11.09
CA ASP A 99 -11.03 -12.88 -12.44
C ASP A 99 -10.54 -11.53 -12.98
N PRO A 100 -9.80 -11.50 -14.11
CA PRO A 100 -9.26 -10.25 -14.66
C PRO A 100 -10.33 -9.26 -15.12
N GLU A 101 -11.44 -9.74 -15.68
CA GLU A 101 -12.50 -8.85 -16.19
C GLU A 101 -13.27 -8.21 -15.03
N GLU A 102 -13.54 -8.97 -13.95
CA GLU A 102 -14.12 -8.44 -12.73
C GLU A 102 -13.20 -7.41 -12.07
N TRP A 103 -11.88 -7.67 -12.06
CA TRP A 103 -10.89 -6.75 -11.54
C TRP A 103 -10.84 -5.44 -12.34
N LEU A 104 -10.84 -5.50 -13.70
CA LEU A 104 -10.91 -4.32 -14.55
C LEU A 104 -12.18 -3.50 -14.29
N ASN A 105 -13.32 -4.17 -14.14
CA ASN A 105 -14.57 -3.50 -13.77
C ASN A 105 -14.49 -2.83 -12.40
N GLY A 106 -13.88 -3.48 -11.42
CA GLY A 106 -13.64 -2.92 -10.08
C GLY A 106 -12.76 -1.66 -10.13
N LEU A 107 -11.67 -1.69 -10.89
CA LEU A 107 -10.80 -0.54 -11.10
C LEU A 107 -11.55 0.64 -11.73
N ASN A 108 -12.32 0.37 -12.79
CA ASN A 108 -13.15 1.38 -13.46
C ASN A 108 -14.16 2.02 -12.50
N THR A 109 -14.85 1.20 -11.71
CA THR A 109 -15.85 1.65 -10.74
C THR A 109 -15.23 2.57 -9.70
N MET A 110 -14.11 2.15 -9.08
CA MET A 110 -13.42 2.96 -8.07
C MET A 110 -12.82 4.23 -8.65
N ALA A 111 -12.19 4.15 -9.82
CA ALA A 111 -11.64 5.33 -10.50
C ALA A 111 -12.72 6.37 -10.84
N THR A 112 -13.87 5.91 -11.34
CA THR A 112 -15.03 6.75 -11.65
C THR A 112 -15.62 7.38 -10.39
N MET A 113 -15.79 6.59 -9.32
CA MET A 113 -16.35 7.04 -8.04
C MET A 113 -15.56 8.21 -7.45
N PHE A 114 -14.23 8.16 -7.53
CA PHE A 114 -13.35 9.17 -6.96
C PHE A 114 -12.81 10.19 -7.97
N ARG A 115 -13.34 10.27 -9.18
CA ARG A 115 -12.84 11.15 -10.25
C ARG A 115 -12.73 12.62 -9.85
N ASN A 116 -13.63 13.12 -8.99
CA ASN A 116 -13.64 14.51 -8.57
C ASN A 116 -13.15 14.70 -7.12
N THR A 117 -12.54 13.70 -6.53
CA THR A 117 -12.10 13.69 -5.14
C THR A 117 -10.63 14.09 -5.06
N LYS A 118 -10.38 15.36 -4.74
CA LYS A 118 -9.06 15.99 -4.88
C LYS A 118 -7.95 15.36 -4.04
N ASN A 119 -8.28 14.77 -2.89
CA ASN A 119 -7.28 14.12 -2.05
C ASN A 119 -6.97 12.68 -2.48
N VAL A 120 -7.73 12.08 -3.40
CA VAL A 120 -7.35 10.83 -4.06
C VAL A 120 -6.37 11.17 -5.15
N VAL A 121 -5.09 10.85 -4.93
CA VAL A 121 -3.98 11.27 -5.78
C VAL A 121 -3.46 10.15 -6.67
N ALA A 122 -3.68 8.89 -6.29
CA ALA A 122 -3.20 7.73 -7.02
C ALA A 122 -4.09 6.49 -6.81
N MET A 123 -3.96 5.53 -7.72
CA MET A 123 -4.54 4.18 -7.60
C MET A 123 -3.45 3.14 -7.85
N SER A 124 -3.19 2.27 -6.86
CA SER A 124 -2.41 1.05 -7.03
C SER A 124 -3.33 -0.04 -7.55
N LEU A 125 -2.94 -0.64 -8.68
CA LEU A 125 -3.84 -1.50 -9.44
C LEU A 125 -4.06 -2.85 -8.78
N ARG A 126 -3.02 -3.39 -8.14
CA ARG A 126 -3.11 -4.65 -7.40
C ARG A 126 -1.95 -4.84 -6.47
N ASN A 127 -2.23 -5.07 -5.21
CA ASN A 127 -1.27 -5.43 -4.19
C ASN A 127 -0.72 -6.84 -4.40
N GLU A 128 0.60 -6.98 -4.27
CA GLU A 128 1.32 -8.24 -4.10
C GLU A 128 0.91 -9.37 -5.04
N LEU A 129 1.15 -9.20 -6.34
CA LEU A 129 1.00 -10.28 -7.31
C LEU A 129 1.95 -11.44 -6.93
N ARG A 130 1.38 -12.64 -6.75
CA ARG A 130 2.04 -13.79 -6.13
C ARG A 130 1.50 -15.14 -6.60
N GLY A 131 2.06 -16.20 -6.08
CA GLY A 131 1.56 -17.56 -6.31
C GLY A 131 2.22 -18.27 -7.48
N PRO A 132 1.81 -19.51 -7.78
CA PRO A 132 2.46 -20.36 -8.77
C PRO A 132 2.14 -20.01 -10.23
N TYR A 133 1.11 -19.21 -10.47
CA TYR A 133 0.64 -18.86 -11.80
C TYR A 133 1.23 -17.58 -12.38
N GLN A 134 2.16 -16.95 -11.66
CA GLN A 134 2.80 -15.72 -12.11
C GLN A 134 3.42 -15.87 -13.49
N ASN A 135 3.13 -14.92 -14.36
CA ASN A 135 3.58 -14.92 -15.75
C ASN A 135 3.80 -13.48 -16.23
N VAL A 136 4.99 -13.18 -16.68
CA VAL A 136 5.39 -11.83 -17.12
C VAL A 136 4.53 -11.33 -18.29
N SER A 137 4.21 -12.20 -19.26
CA SER A 137 3.38 -11.78 -20.41
C SER A 137 1.95 -11.43 -19.99
N LEU A 138 1.36 -12.19 -19.07
CA LEU A 138 0.06 -11.88 -18.48
C LEU A 138 0.12 -10.63 -17.62
N TRP A 139 1.21 -10.40 -16.91
CA TRP A 139 1.45 -9.17 -16.16
C TRP A 139 1.37 -7.95 -17.10
N TYR A 140 2.15 -7.94 -18.20
CA TYR A 140 2.09 -6.85 -19.18
C TYR A 140 0.68 -6.65 -19.72
N ARG A 141 0.04 -7.75 -20.13
CA ARG A 141 -1.31 -7.68 -20.69
C ARG A 141 -2.28 -7.00 -19.76
N TYR A 142 -2.41 -7.50 -18.54
CA TYR A 142 -3.47 -7.05 -17.64
C TYR A 142 -3.09 -5.75 -16.90
N MET A 143 -1.85 -5.57 -16.49
CA MET A 143 -1.45 -4.33 -15.84
C MET A 143 -1.54 -3.13 -16.79
N GLN A 144 -1.20 -3.29 -18.07
CA GLN A 144 -1.42 -2.24 -19.06
C GLN A 144 -2.92 -1.97 -19.29
N GLN A 145 -3.74 -3.01 -19.41
CA GLN A 145 -5.20 -2.84 -19.52
C GLN A 145 -5.78 -2.13 -18.29
N GLY A 146 -5.39 -2.53 -17.10
CA GLY A 146 -5.81 -1.87 -15.85
C GLY A 146 -5.40 -0.40 -15.79
N ALA A 147 -4.18 -0.10 -16.25
CA ALA A 147 -3.67 1.27 -16.29
C ALA A 147 -4.50 2.15 -17.25
N GLU A 148 -4.82 1.64 -18.45
CA GLU A 148 -5.66 2.34 -19.41
C GLU A 148 -7.07 2.58 -18.86
N VAL A 149 -7.68 1.55 -18.25
CA VAL A 149 -9.03 1.65 -17.67
C VAL A 149 -9.08 2.72 -16.57
N VAL A 150 -8.09 2.74 -15.67
CA VAL A 150 -8.05 3.76 -14.61
C VAL A 150 -7.82 5.15 -15.19
N HIS A 151 -6.91 5.29 -16.15
CA HIS A 151 -6.64 6.58 -16.78
C HIS A 151 -7.85 7.13 -17.56
N GLU A 152 -8.55 6.29 -18.27
CA GLU A 152 -9.79 6.68 -18.99
C GLU A 152 -10.88 7.15 -18.00
N ALA A 153 -11.09 6.37 -16.94
CA ALA A 153 -12.09 6.70 -15.93
C ALA A 153 -11.72 7.93 -15.10
N ASN A 154 -10.45 8.11 -14.74
CA ASN A 154 -9.96 9.20 -13.90
C ASN A 154 -8.54 9.66 -14.32
N PRO A 155 -8.41 10.49 -15.34
CA PRO A 155 -7.09 10.94 -15.82
C PRO A 155 -6.34 11.86 -14.85
N GLY A 156 -6.98 12.25 -13.76
CA GLY A 156 -6.38 13.12 -12.72
C GLY A 156 -5.39 12.39 -11.81
N VAL A 157 -5.59 11.10 -11.58
CA VAL A 157 -4.78 10.32 -10.63
C VAL A 157 -3.51 9.75 -11.26
N LEU A 158 -2.51 9.46 -10.42
CA LEU A 158 -1.39 8.62 -10.79
C LEU A 158 -1.85 7.16 -10.83
N VAL A 159 -1.26 6.39 -11.74
CA VAL A 159 -1.50 4.95 -11.87
C VAL A 159 -0.26 4.22 -11.39
N ILE A 160 -0.42 3.36 -10.38
CA ILE A 160 0.69 2.64 -9.76
C ILE A 160 0.64 1.18 -10.16
N LEU A 161 1.74 0.67 -10.71
CA LEU A 161 1.89 -0.72 -11.11
C LEU A 161 2.78 -1.47 -10.13
N SER A 162 2.23 -2.51 -9.55
CA SER A 162 2.93 -3.45 -8.67
C SER A 162 3.78 -4.45 -9.45
N GLY A 163 4.79 -5.00 -8.78
CA GLY A 163 5.68 -6.02 -9.33
C GLY A 163 5.15 -7.45 -9.22
N LEU A 164 6.05 -8.39 -9.30
CA LEU A 164 5.83 -9.81 -9.07
C LEU A 164 6.48 -10.24 -7.75
N ASP A 165 6.18 -11.48 -7.33
CA ASP A 165 6.70 -12.11 -6.12
C ASP A 165 6.49 -11.24 -4.87
N PHE A 166 5.20 -10.93 -4.57
CA PHE A 166 4.79 -10.04 -3.47
C PHE A 166 5.39 -8.63 -3.59
N ASP A 167 5.38 -8.07 -4.79
CA ASP A 167 5.96 -6.77 -5.14
C ASP A 167 7.47 -6.64 -4.86
N ASN A 168 8.16 -7.78 -4.72
CA ASN A 168 9.60 -7.80 -4.54
C ASN A 168 10.39 -7.51 -5.82
N THR A 169 9.81 -7.73 -7.02
CA THR A 169 10.58 -7.59 -8.25
C THR A 169 9.82 -6.98 -9.42
N LEU A 170 10.49 -6.03 -10.05
CA LEU A 170 10.16 -5.39 -11.32
C LEU A 170 11.28 -5.62 -12.36
N SER A 171 12.20 -6.55 -12.09
CA SER A 171 13.41 -6.77 -12.91
C SER A 171 13.12 -7.08 -14.39
N PHE A 172 11.96 -7.64 -14.69
CA PHE A 172 11.51 -7.90 -16.06
C PHE A 172 11.26 -6.62 -16.88
N LEU A 173 11.13 -5.47 -16.23
CA LEU A 173 10.98 -4.15 -16.88
C LEU A 173 12.31 -3.60 -17.40
N PHE A 174 13.45 -4.16 -16.98
CA PHE A 174 14.77 -3.62 -17.32
C PHE A 174 14.97 -3.47 -18.84
N SER A 175 14.50 -4.45 -19.62
CA SER A 175 14.65 -4.48 -21.07
C SER A 175 13.35 -4.21 -21.84
N ASN A 176 12.21 -4.25 -21.17
CA ASN A 176 10.91 -4.13 -21.80
C ASN A 176 10.04 -3.12 -21.02
N PRO A 177 10.07 -1.84 -21.40
CA PRO A 177 9.24 -0.83 -20.74
C PRO A 177 7.75 -1.08 -20.98
N VAL A 178 6.92 -0.58 -20.05
CA VAL A 178 5.46 -0.56 -20.22
C VAL A 178 5.08 0.44 -21.31
N HIS A 179 4.11 0.09 -22.15
CA HIS A 179 3.58 0.96 -23.20
C HIS A 179 2.13 1.33 -22.89
N LEU A 180 1.87 2.62 -22.67
CA LEU A 180 0.56 3.17 -22.37
C LEU A 180 0.20 4.29 -23.35
N SER A 181 -1.11 4.52 -23.54
CA SER A 181 -1.61 5.60 -24.39
C SER A 181 -1.41 6.99 -23.78
N PHE A 182 -1.04 7.07 -22.51
CA PHE A 182 -0.83 8.29 -21.75
C PHE A 182 0.61 8.39 -21.20
N THR A 183 0.99 9.59 -20.79
CA THR A 183 2.32 9.88 -20.20
C THR A 183 2.20 10.70 -18.92
N GLY A 184 3.25 10.68 -18.09
CA GLY A 184 3.36 11.52 -16.89
C GLY A 184 2.43 11.13 -15.74
N LYS A 185 1.85 9.93 -15.78
CA LYS A 185 0.95 9.43 -14.73
C LYS A 185 1.33 8.07 -14.18
N LEU A 186 2.33 7.40 -14.76
CA LEU A 186 2.78 6.08 -14.34
C LEU A 186 3.79 6.19 -13.19
N VAL A 187 3.56 5.37 -12.17
CA VAL A 187 4.47 5.12 -11.04
C VAL A 187 4.61 3.61 -10.90
N PHE A 188 5.77 3.12 -10.53
CA PHE A 188 5.94 1.73 -10.11
C PHE A 188 5.99 1.65 -8.59
N GLU A 189 5.61 0.48 -8.03
CA GLU A 189 5.73 0.24 -6.61
C GLU A 189 6.54 -1.01 -6.31
N GLN A 190 7.20 -1.02 -5.16
CA GLN A 190 7.97 -2.15 -4.66
C GLN A 190 7.76 -2.26 -3.15
N HIS A 191 7.67 -3.51 -2.64
CA HIS A 191 7.70 -3.81 -1.21
C HIS A 191 9.10 -4.19 -0.77
N TRP A 192 9.47 -3.77 0.43
CA TRP A 192 10.76 -4.16 1.00
C TRP A 192 10.62 -4.42 2.50
N TYR A 193 10.72 -5.68 2.87
CA TYR A 193 10.70 -6.13 4.26
C TYR A 193 11.96 -6.91 4.58
N GLY A 194 12.48 -6.79 5.81
CA GLY A 194 13.67 -7.51 6.24
C GLY A 194 13.54 -9.03 6.28
N PHE A 195 12.31 -9.56 6.31
CA PHE A 195 12.04 -10.98 6.25
C PHE A 195 11.99 -11.54 4.81
N SER A 196 11.92 -10.69 3.80
CA SER A 196 11.79 -11.09 2.39
C SER A 196 12.95 -10.63 1.50
N ASP A 197 13.94 -9.93 2.04
CA ASP A 197 15.04 -9.32 1.29
C ASP A 197 16.32 -10.19 1.21
N GLU A 198 16.24 -11.43 1.69
CA GLU A 198 17.35 -12.41 1.73
C GLU A 198 18.50 -12.00 2.67
N GLY A 199 18.34 -10.95 3.47
CA GLY A 199 19.36 -10.48 4.41
C GLY A 199 19.38 -11.27 5.71
N ASN A 200 20.57 -11.72 6.13
CA ASN A 200 20.75 -12.32 7.47
C ASN A 200 21.00 -11.20 8.49
N TRP A 201 19.96 -10.46 8.80
CA TRP A 201 20.01 -9.28 9.69
C TRP A 201 20.33 -9.60 11.15
N GLU A 202 20.09 -10.84 11.59
CA GLU A 202 20.27 -11.20 13.00
C GLU A 202 21.73 -11.53 13.35
N SER A 203 22.45 -12.22 12.47
CA SER A 203 23.73 -12.84 12.82
C SER A 203 24.94 -12.29 12.09
N GLN A 204 24.77 -11.60 10.94
CA GLN A 204 25.87 -11.07 10.16
C GLN A 204 26.13 -9.57 10.47
N ASN A 205 27.25 -9.05 9.96
CA ASN A 205 27.57 -7.64 10.08
C ASN A 205 26.51 -6.80 9.33
N GLN A 206 25.91 -5.85 10.04
CA GLN A 206 24.81 -5.04 9.50
C GLN A 206 25.18 -4.29 8.21
N ASN A 207 26.38 -3.73 8.13
CA ASN A 207 26.81 -2.95 6.97
C ASN A 207 27.00 -3.83 5.74
N ASP A 208 27.56 -5.05 5.93
CA ASP A 208 27.75 -5.99 4.83
C ASP A 208 26.41 -6.50 4.30
N VAL A 209 25.47 -6.83 5.22
CA VAL A 209 24.10 -7.25 4.86
C VAL A 209 23.38 -6.12 4.12
N CYS A 210 23.43 -4.88 4.64
CA CYS A 210 22.80 -3.74 3.99
C CYS A 210 23.36 -3.51 2.58
N GLY A 211 24.67 -3.54 2.41
CA GLY A 211 25.30 -3.40 1.10
C GLY A 211 24.88 -4.47 0.09
N MET A 212 24.81 -5.73 0.53
CA MET A 212 24.34 -6.84 -0.29
C MET A 212 22.86 -6.70 -0.66
N VAL A 213 22.00 -6.47 0.31
CA VAL A 213 20.55 -6.33 0.11
C VAL A 213 20.24 -5.16 -0.80
N VAL A 214 20.87 -3.99 -0.61
CA VAL A 214 20.71 -2.83 -1.49
C VAL A 214 21.11 -3.17 -2.93
N GLY A 215 22.16 -3.98 -3.11
CA GLY A 215 22.51 -4.51 -4.44
C GLY A 215 21.38 -5.28 -5.09
N PHE A 216 20.70 -6.16 -4.34
CA PHE A 216 19.54 -6.91 -4.84
C PHE A 216 18.34 -6.01 -5.11
N ILE A 217 18.00 -5.09 -4.20
CA ILE A 217 16.89 -4.16 -4.40
C ILE A 217 17.13 -3.25 -5.61
N LYS A 218 18.37 -2.83 -5.86
CA LYS A 218 18.73 -2.09 -7.07
C LYS A 218 18.43 -2.87 -8.34
N MET A 219 18.71 -4.16 -8.38
CA MET A 219 18.42 -5.02 -9.53
C MET A 219 16.93 -5.37 -9.64
N LYS A 220 16.22 -5.43 -8.51
CA LYS A 220 14.80 -5.80 -8.47
C LYS A 220 13.85 -4.65 -8.82
N GLY A 221 14.20 -3.38 -8.52
CA GLY A 221 13.29 -2.24 -8.74
C GLY A 221 13.94 -0.86 -8.80
N LEU A 222 14.95 -0.55 -7.95
CA LEU A 222 15.52 0.79 -7.89
C LEU A 222 16.22 1.25 -9.20
N PHE A 223 16.53 0.33 -10.12
CA PHE A 223 17.04 0.67 -11.46
C PHE A 223 16.05 1.55 -12.25
N LEU A 224 14.76 1.47 -11.94
CA LEU A 224 13.72 2.26 -12.59
C LEU A 224 13.94 3.76 -12.40
N LEU A 225 14.45 4.18 -11.23
CA LEU A 225 14.81 5.57 -10.98
C LEU A 225 15.88 6.07 -11.95
N GLN A 226 16.88 5.23 -12.26
CA GLN A 226 17.94 5.56 -13.21
C GLN A 226 17.40 5.65 -14.66
N GLN A 227 16.30 4.95 -14.93
CA GLN A 227 15.60 5.03 -16.21
C GLN A 227 14.60 6.21 -16.28
N GLY A 228 14.48 6.99 -15.20
CA GLY A 228 13.59 8.15 -15.11
C GLY A 228 12.15 7.83 -14.72
N TRP A 229 11.89 6.62 -14.22
CA TRP A 229 10.56 6.23 -13.72
C TRP A 229 10.43 6.51 -12.23
N PRO A 230 9.31 7.10 -11.79
CA PRO A 230 9.00 7.21 -10.36
C PRO A 230 8.81 5.81 -9.75
N LEU A 231 9.36 5.62 -8.55
CA LEU A 231 9.21 4.40 -7.77
C LEU A 231 8.74 4.75 -6.35
N PHE A 232 7.71 4.06 -5.90
CA PHE A 232 7.11 4.17 -4.58
C PHE A 232 7.41 2.90 -3.77
N LEU A 233 8.08 3.03 -2.63
CA LEU A 233 8.19 1.94 -1.66
C LEU A 233 6.89 1.86 -0.88
N SER A 234 5.89 1.24 -1.48
CA SER A 234 4.49 1.29 -1.05
C SER A 234 4.18 0.44 0.17
N GLU A 235 5.09 -0.48 0.53
CA GLU A 235 5.09 -1.14 1.83
C GLU A 235 6.50 -1.41 2.31
N PHE A 236 6.75 -1.05 3.56
CA PHE A 236 7.81 -1.55 4.40
C PHE A 236 7.29 -1.62 5.84
N GLY A 237 7.90 -2.44 6.67
CA GLY A 237 7.48 -2.54 8.05
C GLY A 237 8.48 -3.35 8.88
N PHE A 238 8.32 -3.31 10.18
CA PHE A 238 9.18 -3.97 11.14
C PHE A 238 8.45 -4.13 12.47
N ASP A 239 8.90 -5.05 13.31
CA ASP A 239 8.33 -5.27 14.63
C ASP A 239 8.53 -4.03 15.53
N MET A 240 7.41 -3.42 15.92
CA MET A 240 7.38 -2.21 16.73
C MET A 240 7.65 -2.45 18.22
N SER A 241 7.80 -3.71 18.67
CA SER A 241 8.19 -4.02 20.05
C SER A 241 9.58 -3.47 20.41
N GLY A 242 10.45 -3.38 19.41
CA GLY A 242 11.82 -2.88 19.56
C GLY A 242 12.81 -3.94 20.04
N THR A 243 12.37 -5.17 20.25
CA THR A 243 13.21 -6.27 20.73
C THR A 243 13.77 -7.13 19.62
N HIS A 244 13.23 -7.03 18.39
CA HIS A 244 13.68 -7.81 17.26
C HIS A 244 14.93 -7.19 16.63
N ILE A 245 16.08 -7.84 16.82
CA ILE A 245 17.40 -7.31 16.40
C ILE A 245 17.46 -7.17 14.88
N GLY A 246 16.99 -8.17 14.14
CA GLY A 246 16.99 -8.16 12.68
C GLY A 246 16.24 -6.95 12.12
N ASP A 247 15.01 -6.73 12.58
CA ASP A 247 14.18 -5.61 12.14
C ASP A 247 14.79 -4.23 12.49
N ASN A 248 15.45 -4.12 13.66
CA ASN A 248 16.13 -2.87 14.03
C ASN A 248 17.29 -2.54 13.06
N ARG A 249 18.03 -3.55 12.63
CA ARG A 249 19.15 -3.41 11.69
C ARG A 249 18.64 -3.14 10.26
N TYR A 250 17.63 -3.89 9.83
CA TYR A 250 16.93 -3.66 8.56
C TYR A 250 16.40 -2.21 8.48
N LEU A 251 15.66 -1.75 9.50
CA LEU A 251 15.12 -0.40 9.51
C LEU A 251 16.21 0.66 9.32
N THR A 252 17.38 0.50 9.94
CA THR A 252 18.48 1.44 9.78
C THR A 252 18.97 1.51 8.33
N CYS A 253 19.08 0.35 7.66
CA CYS A 253 19.42 0.28 6.25
C CYS A 253 18.35 0.93 5.37
N PHE A 254 17.08 0.56 5.58
CA PHE A 254 15.93 1.10 4.85
C PHE A 254 15.90 2.64 4.92
N LEU A 255 15.96 3.22 6.13
CA LEU A 255 15.93 4.66 6.32
C LEU A 255 17.06 5.39 5.58
N SER A 256 18.26 4.79 5.58
CA SER A 256 19.41 5.35 4.87
C SER A 256 19.20 5.37 3.35
N VAL A 257 18.71 4.29 2.79
CA VAL A 257 18.45 4.17 1.34
C VAL A 257 17.31 5.08 0.90
N ALA A 258 16.22 5.09 1.67
CA ALA A 258 15.06 5.93 1.37
C ALA A 258 15.44 7.43 1.39
N ALA A 259 16.29 7.84 2.35
CA ALA A 259 16.80 9.20 2.42
C ALA A 259 17.78 9.53 1.28
N GLU A 260 18.72 8.61 0.98
CA GLU A 260 19.74 8.83 -0.10
C GLU A 260 19.07 9.00 -1.47
N MET A 261 18.02 8.22 -1.74
CA MET A 261 17.38 8.18 -3.05
C MET A 261 16.11 9.03 -3.14
N ASP A 262 15.73 9.72 -2.05
CA ASP A 262 14.51 10.52 -1.95
C ASP A 262 13.26 9.76 -2.38
N LEU A 263 13.09 8.58 -1.82
CA LEU A 263 11.99 7.72 -2.16
C LEU A 263 10.69 8.16 -1.46
N ASP A 264 9.59 8.15 -2.17
CA ASP A 264 8.27 8.10 -1.57
C ASP A 264 8.05 6.73 -0.91
N TRP A 265 7.39 6.71 0.25
CA TRP A 265 7.24 5.50 1.03
C TRP A 265 5.92 5.44 1.80
N ALA A 266 5.46 4.22 2.09
CA ALA A 266 4.38 3.98 3.04
C ALA A 266 4.74 2.82 3.99
N ILE A 267 4.47 3.01 5.28
CA ILE A 267 4.74 2.01 6.31
C ILE A 267 3.51 1.12 6.53
N TRP A 268 3.74 -0.17 6.63
CA TRP A 268 2.77 -1.14 7.12
C TRP A 268 2.95 -1.33 8.64
N ALA A 269 1.98 -0.96 9.52
CA ALA A 269 0.71 -0.32 9.17
C ALA A 269 0.29 0.65 10.28
N LEU A 270 -0.72 1.48 10.03
CA LEU A 270 -1.28 2.36 11.07
C LEU A 270 -1.94 1.56 12.19
N GLN A 271 -2.66 0.49 11.85
CA GLN A 271 -3.49 -0.31 12.75
C GLN A 271 -2.70 -0.90 13.94
N GLY A 272 -3.37 -1.05 15.08
CA GLY A 272 -2.82 -1.73 16.26
C GLY A 272 -3.18 -3.20 16.32
N SER A 273 -4.32 -3.57 15.72
CA SER A 273 -4.81 -4.95 15.66
C SER A 273 -5.67 -5.15 14.42
N TYR A 274 -5.77 -6.39 13.96
CA TYR A 274 -6.73 -6.78 12.94
C TYR A 274 -8.10 -7.02 13.57
N TYR A 275 -9.16 -6.63 12.92
CA TYR A 275 -10.49 -7.06 13.34
C TYR A 275 -10.61 -8.59 13.29
N ILE A 276 -10.22 -9.17 12.15
CA ILE A 276 -10.11 -10.62 11.98
C ILE A 276 -8.85 -10.92 11.16
N ARG A 277 -8.00 -11.81 11.68
CA ARG A 277 -6.89 -12.38 10.93
C ARG A 277 -6.88 -13.89 11.15
N GLU A 278 -7.01 -14.67 10.08
CA GLU A 278 -7.01 -16.14 10.12
C GLU A 278 -8.00 -16.72 11.12
N GLY A 279 -9.21 -16.12 11.19
CA GLY A 279 -10.27 -16.53 12.10
C GLY A 279 -10.15 -16.02 13.54
N THR A 280 -9.08 -15.31 13.89
CA THR A 280 -8.87 -14.73 15.22
C THR A 280 -9.31 -13.26 15.23
N LEU A 281 -10.25 -12.95 16.13
CA LEU A 281 -10.69 -11.58 16.39
C LEU A 281 -9.60 -10.80 17.14
N ALA A 282 -9.48 -9.52 16.83
CA ALA A 282 -8.58 -8.59 17.50
C ALA A 282 -7.12 -9.10 17.56
N TYR A 283 -6.68 -9.78 16.49
CA TYR A 283 -5.29 -10.26 16.38
C TYR A 283 -4.31 -9.09 16.43
N ASP A 284 -3.31 -9.16 17.30
CA ASP A 284 -2.32 -8.07 17.45
C ASP A 284 -1.49 -7.89 16.15
N GLU A 285 -1.32 -6.64 15.73
CA GLU A 285 -0.42 -6.30 14.64
C GLU A 285 0.88 -5.73 15.22
N SER A 286 1.88 -6.57 15.37
CA SER A 286 3.17 -6.17 15.94
C SER A 286 3.91 -5.10 15.11
N TYR A 287 3.60 -4.98 13.82
CA TYR A 287 4.10 -3.93 12.92
C TYR A 287 3.29 -2.64 13.00
N GLY A 288 2.20 -2.64 13.76
CA GLY A 288 1.29 -1.50 13.91
C GLY A 288 1.92 -0.31 14.60
N LEU A 289 1.74 0.88 14.04
CA LEU A 289 2.14 2.16 14.66
C LEU A 289 1.34 2.44 15.94
N LEU A 290 0.09 1.96 15.99
CA LEU A 290 -0.77 2.10 17.16
C LEU A 290 -0.66 0.87 18.08
N SER A 291 -0.92 1.08 19.36
CA SER A 291 -1.11 0.00 20.33
C SER A 291 -2.29 -0.88 19.93
N TRP A 292 -2.37 -2.08 20.50
CA TRP A 292 -3.41 -3.05 20.22
C TRP A 292 -4.83 -2.48 20.30
N ASP A 293 -5.06 -1.57 21.23
CA ASP A 293 -6.34 -0.89 21.46
C ASP A 293 -6.58 0.34 20.56
N TRP A 294 -5.67 0.65 19.64
CA TRP A 294 -5.69 1.79 18.72
C TRP A 294 -5.62 3.18 19.40
N CYS A 295 -5.35 3.25 20.71
CA CYS A 295 -5.44 4.49 21.47
C CYS A 295 -4.13 5.29 21.51
N THR A 296 -3.00 4.60 21.53
CA THR A 296 -1.68 5.25 21.69
C THR A 296 -0.68 4.76 20.64
N ALA A 297 0.40 5.50 20.47
CA ALA A 297 1.52 5.03 19.66
C ALA A 297 2.20 3.82 20.33
N ARG A 298 2.37 2.71 19.59
CA ARG A 298 2.98 1.49 20.10
C ARG A 298 4.41 1.72 20.57
N ASN A 299 5.22 2.40 19.78
CA ASN A 299 6.60 2.73 20.13
C ASN A 299 6.97 4.13 19.63
N PRO A 300 6.87 5.16 20.49
CA PRO A 300 7.20 6.54 20.11
C PRO A 300 8.65 6.72 19.65
N SER A 301 9.58 5.87 20.11
CA SER A 301 11.00 5.96 19.72
C SER A 301 11.20 5.60 18.24
N PHE A 302 10.49 4.60 17.73
CA PHE A 302 10.54 4.25 16.32
C PHE A 302 9.87 5.31 15.44
N ILE A 303 8.75 5.88 15.89
CA ILE A 303 8.11 6.99 15.17
C ILE A 303 9.07 8.16 15.00
N LYS A 304 9.86 8.49 16.02
CA LYS A 304 10.90 9.53 15.91
C LYS A 304 11.99 9.21 14.88
N ARG A 305 12.36 7.94 14.73
CA ARG A 305 13.32 7.52 13.69
C ARG A 305 12.73 7.71 12.28
N ILE A 306 11.48 7.32 12.09
CA ILE A 306 10.77 7.47 10.81
C ILE A 306 10.54 8.95 10.48
N ASN A 307 10.29 9.80 11.48
CA ASN A 307 10.09 11.24 11.27
C ASN A 307 11.25 11.91 10.54
N ALA A 308 12.45 11.36 10.61
CA ALA A 308 13.58 11.84 9.83
C ALA A 308 13.33 11.80 8.31
N LEU A 309 12.57 10.82 7.82
CA LEU A 309 12.18 10.73 6.41
C LEU A 309 11.03 11.68 6.04
N GLN A 310 10.31 12.22 7.01
CA GLN A 310 9.21 13.15 6.76
C GLN A 310 9.70 14.59 6.55
N SER A 311 10.98 14.86 6.86
CA SER A 311 11.59 16.15 6.62
C SER A 311 11.95 16.28 5.14
N ALA A 312 11.65 17.41 4.56
CA ALA A 312 12.10 17.75 3.22
C ALA A 312 13.63 17.95 3.25
N PHE A 313 14.39 16.96 2.83
CA PHE A 313 15.85 17.00 2.82
C PHE A 313 16.44 17.04 1.41
N GLN A 314 15.62 17.06 0.39
CA GLN A 314 16.08 17.13 -0.97
C GLN A 314 16.60 18.51 -1.32
N GLY A 315 17.71 18.49 -1.99
CA GLY A 315 18.31 19.67 -2.57
C GLY A 315 17.45 20.38 -3.62
N LEU A 316 16.31 19.88 -3.93
CA LEU A 316 15.27 20.50 -4.72
C LEU A 316 14.97 21.92 -4.33
N TYR A 317 15.00 22.15 -3.07
CA TYR A 317 14.81 23.50 -2.56
C TYR A 317 15.92 24.44 -2.94
N LEU A 318 17.10 23.95 -3.23
CA LEU A 318 18.20 24.76 -3.72
C LEU A 318 17.91 25.28 -5.12
N SER A 319 17.32 24.47 -5.97
CA SER A 319 16.89 24.92 -7.29
C SER A 319 15.73 25.89 -7.21
N TYR A 320 14.86 25.69 -6.24
CA TYR A 320 13.74 26.58 -6.00
C TYR A 320 14.19 27.93 -5.46
N LEU A 321 15.12 27.93 -4.53
CA LEU A 321 15.72 29.17 -4.03
C LEU A 321 16.49 29.91 -5.11
N GLY A 322 17.13 29.21 -6.02
CA GLY A 322 17.78 29.79 -7.17
C GLY A 322 16.84 30.47 -8.14
N VAL A 323 15.62 29.98 -8.26
CA VAL A 323 14.57 30.60 -9.09
C VAL A 323 13.92 31.82 -8.41
N ILE A 324 13.86 31.83 -7.09
CA ILE A 324 13.28 32.95 -6.36
C ILE A 324 14.24 34.13 -6.24
N LEU A 325 15.52 33.86 -6.32
CA LEU A 325 16.56 34.91 -6.17
C LEU A 325 17.03 35.51 -7.50
N THR A 326 16.46 35.05 -8.58
CA THR A 326 16.66 35.69 -9.91
C THR A 326 15.42 36.41 -10.37
#